data_641c991be0b50debb18946dee44404a3
#
_entry.id   641c991be0b50debb18946dee44404a3
#
_cell.length_a   1.000
_cell.length_b   1.000
_cell.length_c   1.000
_cell.angle_alpha   90.00
_cell.angle_beta   90.00
_cell.angle_gamma   90.00
#
_symmetry.space_group_name_H-M   'P 1'
#
loop_
_entity.id
_entity.type
_entity.pdbx_description
1 polymer ?
#
loop_
_entity_poly.entity_id
_entity_poly.type
_entity_poly.pdbx_seq_one_letter_code
_entity_poly.pdbx_strand_id
1 'polypeptide(L)'
;MSKLQELIDHLCPNGVEFKPLGEVCDFVNGFAFKSNLFRSKGERIIRITNITGSNVDVMDSKYFELNDYSTDLSKYRVQKGNILIAMSGATTGKIGCYNSNENSYINQRVGMFKPHDELSERFLFHFLSTITTELYILAGGGAQPNLSSNQLMSDVRIPIPPIEVQDEIVKILDRFADYAAELQAELQARRLQYEYYRNLLLTFNPSAYGCETDDAQKISVIARGGHSYEIQWKTMGEIGKFFGGLTGKSKADFSNGNARFISYMNVYSNIALDQSANEFVSILPDEKQNVLQYGDALFTGSSETPNECGMSSVVTTEPKEPLYLNSFSFGFRLDNISTYHPDFLKHLLRSTAIRDQIAKTANGVTRFNVSKALFAKIILPIPPIELQVKIASILDRFETLVNDLSKGLPAEIEAVKARYEYYRNKLLTFNPLSA
;
A
#
# COMPACT_ATOMS: atom_id res chain seq x y z
N MET A 1 -8.41 -30.55 -22.81
CA MET A 1 -8.63 -30.48 -21.33
C MET A 1 -7.34 -29.97 -20.67
N SER A 2 -7.38 -29.38 -19.48
CA SER A 2 -6.14 -29.03 -18.79
C SER A 2 -5.51 -30.31 -18.24
N LYS A 3 -4.17 -30.34 -18.09
CA LYS A 3 -3.45 -31.47 -17.49
C LYS A 3 -4.02 -31.87 -16.11
N LEU A 4 -4.40 -30.87 -15.30
CA LEU A 4 -5.04 -31.14 -14.01
C LEU A 4 -6.38 -31.86 -14.14
N GLN A 5 -7.23 -31.50 -15.13
CA GLN A 5 -8.51 -32.16 -15.33
C GLN A 5 -8.29 -33.64 -15.71
N GLU A 6 -7.33 -33.93 -16.58
CA GLU A 6 -6.97 -35.29 -16.97
C GLU A 6 -6.48 -36.11 -15.77
N LEU A 7 -5.68 -35.52 -14.89
CA LEU A 7 -5.22 -36.16 -13.66
C LEU A 7 -6.38 -36.46 -12.70
N ILE A 8 -7.29 -35.50 -12.49
CA ILE A 8 -8.45 -35.68 -11.60
C ILE A 8 -9.37 -36.78 -12.18
N ASP A 9 -9.70 -36.75 -13.47
CA ASP A 9 -10.57 -37.73 -14.11
C ASP A 9 -9.96 -39.14 -14.05
N HIS A 10 -8.64 -39.25 -14.10
CA HIS A 10 -7.96 -40.55 -14.10
C HIS A 10 -7.69 -41.08 -12.66
N LEU A 11 -7.24 -40.23 -11.76
CA LEU A 11 -6.79 -40.62 -10.41
C LEU A 11 -7.87 -40.45 -9.31
N CYS A 12 -8.90 -39.64 -9.56
CA CYS A 12 -9.96 -39.34 -8.59
C CYS A 12 -11.36 -39.50 -9.22
N PRO A 13 -11.67 -40.54 -10.03
CA PRO A 13 -12.92 -40.65 -10.78
C PRO A 13 -14.15 -40.71 -9.86
N ASN A 14 -14.00 -41.22 -8.63
CA ASN A 14 -15.07 -41.37 -7.64
C ASN A 14 -15.04 -40.33 -6.52
N GLY A 15 -14.25 -39.26 -6.66
CA GLY A 15 -14.03 -38.25 -5.62
C GLY A 15 -12.75 -38.46 -4.83
N VAL A 16 -12.63 -37.74 -3.71
CA VAL A 16 -11.42 -37.71 -2.87
C VAL A 16 -11.79 -37.98 -1.41
N GLU A 17 -10.94 -38.70 -0.72
CA GLU A 17 -11.09 -38.94 0.72
C GLU A 17 -10.79 -37.65 1.50
N PHE A 18 -11.62 -37.36 2.52
CA PHE A 18 -11.39 -36.26 3.46
C PHE A 18 -10.98 -36.82 4.80
N LYS A 19 -9.78 -36.51 5.25
CA LYS A 19 -9.23 -36.98 6.54
C LYS A 19 -9.14 -35.82 7.54
N PRO A 20 -9.31 -36.09 8.85
CA PRO A 20 -8.91 -35.16 9.90
C PRO A 20 -7.43 -34.79 9.74
N LEU A 21 -7.05 -33.53 10.00
CA LEU A 21 -5.65 -33.10 9.88
C LEU A 21 -4.70 -33.98 10.73
N GLY A 22 -5.14 -34.43 11.91
CA GLY A 22 -4.34 -35.26 12.80
C GLY A 22 -4.01 -36.67 12.27
N GLU A 23 -4.67 -37.15 11.23
CA GLU A 23 -4.36 -38.41 10.57
C GLU A 23 -3.24 -38.28 9.53
N VAL A 24 -3.06 -37.09 8.96
CA VAL A 24 -2.17 -36.82 7.81
C VAL A 24 -1.04 -35.84 8.15
N CYS A 25 -1.01 -35.31 9.37
CA CYS A 25 -0.07 -34.27 9.75
C CYS A 25 0.18 -34.29 11.26
N ASP A 26 1.44 -34.25 11.67
CA ASP A 26 1.81 -33.95 13.06
C ASP A 26 1.75 -32.44 13.31
N PHE A 27 1.56 -32.07 14.59
CA PHE A 27 1.47 -30.67 14.99
C PHE A 27 2.37 -30.37 16.19
N VAL A 28 3.16 -29.30 16.06
CA VAL A 28 4.08 -28.86 17.12
C VAL A 28 3.61 -27.50 17.66
N ASN A 29 3.18 -27.49 18.92
CA ASN A 29 2.97 -26.23 19.66
C ASN A 29 4.32 -25.61 20.02
N GLY A 30 4.47 -24.30 19.89
CA GLY A 30 5.74 -23.63 20.14
C GLY A 30 6.18 -23.62 21.61
N PHE A 31 7.41 -23.19 21.83
CA PHE A 31 8.05 -23.11 23.13
C PHE A 31 7.80 -21.78 23.83
N ALA A 32 7.64 -21.84 25.18
CA ALA A 32 7.44 -20.65 26.01
C ALA A 32 8.76 -19.94 26.30
N PHE A 33 9.25 -19.14 25.34
CA PHE A 33 10.45 -18.33 25.54
C PHE A 33 10.21 -17.23 26.58
N LYS A 34 11.15 -17.07 27.52
CA LYS A 34 11.08 -16.06 28.56
C LYS A 34 11.44 -14.68 28.01
N SER A 35 10.53 -13.71 28.14
CA SER A 35 10.71 -12.36 27.57
C SER A 35 11.93 -11.60 28.12
N ASN A 36 12.35 -11.88 29.36
CA ASN A 36 13.54 -11.30 29.98
C ASN A 36 14.86 -11.82 29.38
N LEU A 37 14.82 -12.90 28.60
CA LEU A 37 15.96 -13.46 27.87
C LEU A 37 15.98 -13.05 26.39
N PHE A 38 15.06 -12.20 25.96
CA PHE A 38 15.06 -11.70 24.57
C PHE A 38 16.24 -10.77 24.32
N ARG A 39 16.84 -10.93 23.14
CA ARG A 39 18.03 -10.22 22.69
C ARG A 39 17.79 -9.57 21.33
N SER A 40 18.74 -8.74 20.90
CA SER A 40 18.75 -8.13 19.56
C SER A 40 19.45 -8.99 18.51
N LYS A 41 20.17 -10.04 18.93
CA LYS A 41 20.91 -10.99 18.06
C LYS A 41 20.87 -12.37 18.70
N GLY A 42 21.14 -13.42 17.91
CA GLY A 42 21.13 -14.83 18.32
C GLY A 42 20.20 -15.66 17.45
N GLU A 43 19.62 -16.73 18.04
CA GLU A 43 18.62 -17.57 17.39
C GLU A 43 17.28 -16.83 17.33
N ARG A 44 16.63 -16.84 16.17
CA ARG A 44 15.39 -16.08 15.91
C ARG A 44 14.17 -16.76 16.49
N ILE A 45 13.27 -15.98 17.10
CA ILE A 45 11.97 -16.43 17.60
C ILE A 45 10.87 -15.94 16.67
N ILE A 46 10.06 -16.86 16.14
CA ILE A 46 8.85 -16.56 15.39
C ILE A 46 7.68 -16.45 16.34
N ARG A 47 7.02 -15.30 16.34
CA ARG A 47 5.84 -14.99 17.15
C ARG A 47 4.61 -14.85 16.25
N ILE A 48 3.42 -14.84 16.84
CA ILE A 48 2.15 -14.64 16.10
C ILE A 48 2.14 -13.37 15.24
N THR A 49 2.84 -12.32 15.67
CA THR A 49 2.96 -11.06 14.92
C THR A 49 3.79 -11.19 13.63
N ASN A 50 4.60 -12.24 13.53
CA ASN A 50 5.40 -12.51 12.33
C ASN A 50 4.59 -13.25 11.25
N ILE A 51 3.38 -13.78 11.56
CA ILE A 51 2.54 -14.53 10.61
C ILE A 51 1.57 -13.58 9.94
N THR A 52 1.77 -13.32 8.62
CA THR A 52 1.07 -12.27 7.88
C THR A 52 -0.24 -12.73 7.23
N GLY A 53 -0.42 -14.05 7.05
CA GLY A 53 -1.53 -14.65 6.32
C GLY A 53 -1.13 -15.24 4.96
N SER A 54 0.13 -15.02 4.55
CA SER A 54 0.73 -15.60 3.33
C SER A 54 2.14 -16.11 3.57
N ASN A 55 2.94 -15.36 4.32
CA ASN A 55 4.33 -15.70 4.67
C ASN A 55 4.60 -15.43 6.14
N VAL A 56 5.83 -15.71 6.54
CA VAL A 56 6.38 -15.35 7.85
C VAL A 56 7.34 -14.20 7.68
N ASP A 57 6.97 -13.03 8.19
CA ASP A 57 7.83 -11.84 8.19
C ASP A 57 8.89 -11.96 9.29
N VAL A 58 10.15 -11.94 8.90
CA VAL A 58 11.30 -12.09 9.80
C VAL A 58 11.98 -10.77 10.17
N MET A 59 11.50 -9.63 9.65
CA MET A 59 12.17 -8.33 9.82
C MET A 59 12.10 -7.83 11.28
N ASP A 60 10.93 -7.91 11.94
CA ASP A 60 10.78 -7.55 13.37
C ASP A 60 10.78 -8.82 14.25
N SER A 61 11.91 -9.48 14.33
CA SER A 61 12.06 -10.70 15.15
C SER A 61 12.70 -10.40 16.50
N LYS A 62 12.43 -11.27 17.48
CA LYS A 62 13.17 -11.36 18.74
C LYS A 62 14.15 -12.51 18.65
N TYR A 63 15.19 -12.46 19.46
CA TYR A 63 16.27 -13.44 19.43
C TYR A 63 16.55 -13.95 20.84
N PHE A 64 17.23 -15.09 20.95
CA PHE A 64 17.67 -15.71 22.20
C PHE A 64 18.98 -16.46 21.98
N GLU A 65 19.61 -16.94 23.07
CA GLU A 65 20.76 -17.83 23.00
C GLU A 65 20.35 -19.24 23.40
N LEU A 66 20.78 -20.24 22.65
CA LEU A 66 20.47 -21.66 22.96
C LEU A 66 20.88 -22.05 24.36
N ASN A 67 22.02 -21.58 24.86
CA ASN A 67 22.54 -21.85 26.19
C ASN A 67 21.72 -21.27 27.35
N ASP A 68 20.76 -20.39 27.06
CA ASP A 68 19.84 -19.85 28.07
C ASP A 68 18.78 -20.90 28.51
N TYR A 69 18.69 -22.04 27.80
CA TYR A 69 17.72 -23.10 28.04
C TYR A 69 18.40 -24.45 28.13
N SER A 70 18.06 -25.22 29.20
CA SER A 70 18.52 -26.60 29.40
C SER A 70 17.71 -27.65 28.63
N THR A 71 16.56 -27.21 28.08
CA THR A 71 15.64 -28.07 27.31
C THR A 71 16.12 -28.18 25.86
N ASP A 72 16.06 -29.39 25.30
CA ASP A 72 16.25 -29.56 23.87
C ASP A 72 15.15 -28.84 23.07
N LEU A 73 15.57 -27.87 22.29
CA LEU A 73 14.69 -27.03 21.48
C LEU A 73 14.58 -27.52 20.02
N SER A 74 15.20 -28.61 19.64
CA SER A 74 15.28 -29.12 18.26
C SER A 74 13.90 -29.31 17.62
N LYS A 75 12.90 -29.75 18.36
CA LYS A 75 11.53 -29.96 17.85
C LYS A 75 10.80 -28.70 17.50
N TYR A 76 11.20 -27.52 18.06
CA TYR A 76 10.60 -26.20 17.80
C TYR A 76 11.28 -25.46 16.69
N ARG A 77 12.32 -26.02 16.08
CA ARG A 77 13.10 -25.44 15.00
C ARG A 77 12.29 -25.41 13.72
N VAL A 78 12.28 -24.24 13.09
CA VAL A 78 11.60 -23.98 11.83
C VAL A 78 12.61 -23.94 10.69
N GLN A 79 12.28 -24.60 9.60
CA GLN A 79 13.07 -24.65 8.39
C GLN A 79 12.26 -24.10 7.21
N LYS A 80 12.94 -23.71 6.14
CA LYS A 80 12.31 -23.25 4.90
C LYS A 80 11.31 -24.30 4.39
N GLY A 81 10.12 -23.85 4.03
CA GLY A 81 8.99 -24.69 3.60
C GLY A 81 7.97 -24.95 4.71
N ASN A 82 8.36 -24.92 6.00
CA ASN A 82 7.43 -25.22 7.08
C ASN A 82 6.24 -24.26 7.12
N ILE A 83 5.07 -24.82 7.40
CA ILE A 83 3.81 -24.09 7.49
C ILE A 83 3.52 -23.80 8.95
N LEU A 84 3.32 -22.52 9.26
CA LEU A 84 3.06 -22.02 10.61
C LEU A 84 1.66 -21.42 10.70
N ILE A 85 1.07 -21.49 11.90
CA ILE A 85 -0.23 -20.90 12.22
C ILE A 85 -0.15 -20.08 13.50
N ALA A 86 -0.82 -18.91 13.50
CA ALA A 86 -1.03 -18.12 14.70
C ALA A 86 -2.21 -18.69 15.51
N MET A 87 -1.93 -19.12 16.77
CA MET A 87 -2.89 -19.83 17.60
C MET A 87 -3.74 -18.90 18.48
N SER A 88 -3.37 -17.62 18.64
CA SER A 88 -4.12 -16.71 19.52
C SER A 88 -3.92 -15.23 19.14
N GLY A 89 -4.81 -14.36 19.68
CA GLY A 89 -4.76 -12.92 19.51
C GLY A 89 -5.34 -12.43 18.18
N ALA A 90 -5.04 -11.19 17.79
CA ALA A 90 -5.59 -10.56 16.58
C ALA A 90 -5.20 -11.26 15.25
N THR A 91 -4.21 -12.13 15.27
CA THR A 91 -3.73 -12.88 14.10
C THR A 91 -4.18 -14.33 14.10
N THR A 92 -5.04 -14.75 15.03
CA THR A 92 -5.51 -16.15 15.15
C THR A 92 -6.04 -16.68 13.82
N GLY A 93 -5.62 -17.89 13.46
CA GLY A 93 -6.01 -18.54 12.22
C GLY A 93 -5.21 -18.11 10.99
N LYS A 94 -4.36 -17.09 11.07
CA LYS A 94 -3.46 -16.73 9.96
C LYS A 94 -2.41 -17.81 9.75
N ILE A 95 -2.18 -18.15 8.50
CA ILE A 95 -1.20 -19.15 8.05
C ILE A 95 -0.01 -18.44 7.42
N GLY A 96 1.19 -18.95 7.60
CA GLY A 96 2.40 -18.45 6.95
C GLY A 96 3.34 -19.57 6.53
N CYS A 97 3.89 -19.46 5.32
CA CYS A 97 4.98 -20.31 4.87
C CYS A 97 6.32 -19.66 5.25
N TYR A 98 7.21 -20.40 5.90
CA TYR A 98 8.53 -19.91 6.27
C TYR A 98 9.50 -20.04 5.10
N ASN A 99 9.95 -18.89 4.56
CA ASN A 99 10.75 -18.82 3.35
C ASN A 99 12.23 -18.44 3.59
N SER A 100 12.65 -18.18 4.85
CA SER A 100 14.04 -17.88 5.16
C SER A 100 14.92 -19.15 5.13
N ASN A 101 16.16 -18.98 4.71
CA ASN A 101 17.18 -20.04 4.78
C ASN A 101 17.81 -20.16 6.18
N GLU A 102 17.57 -19.18 7.06
CA GLU A 102 18.06 -19.22 8.44
C GLU A 102 17.09 -19.96 9.32
N ASN A 103 17.61 -20.72 10.29
CA ASN A 103 16.78 -21.40 11.26
C ASN A 103 16.11 -20.41 12.21
N SER A 104 14.92 -20.79 12.64
CA SER A 104 14.15 -20.02 13.63
C SER A 104 13.46 -20.99 14.59
N TYR A 105 12.85 -20.47 15.64
CA TYR A 105 12.15 -21.26 16.64
C TYR A 105 10.77 -20.68 16.90
N ILE A 106 9.74 -21.53 17.01
CA ILE A 106 8.36 -21.09 17.22
C ILE A 106 8.08 -20.79 18.69
N ASN A 107 7.48 -19.61 18.95
CA ASN A 107 7.00 -19.22 20.27
C ASN A 107 5.69 -19.96 20.62
N GLN A 108 5.38 -20.10 21.90
CA GLN A 108 4.25 -20.83 22.49
C GLN A 108 2.88 -20.66 21.86
N ARG A 109 2.64 -19.53 21.18
CA ARG A 109 1.36 -19.21 20.51
C ARG A 109 1.41 -19.41 18.99
N VAL A 110 2.48 -20.02 18.51
CA VAL A 110 2.65 -20.41 17.12
C VAL A 110 2.65 -21.91 17.04
N GLY A 111 1.85 -22.45 16.12
CA GLY A 111 1.87 -23.86 15.77
C GLY A 111 2.62 -24.11 14.47
N MET A 112 3.22 -25.28 14.33
CA MET A 112 3.90 -25.74 13.13
C MET A 112 3.33 -27.08 12.69
N PHE A 113 2.94 -27.17 11.43
CA PHE A 113 2.49 -28.41 10.81
C PHE A 113 3.69 -29.21 10.28
N LYS A 114 3.62 -30.53 10.41
CA LYS A 114 4.56 -31.50 9.82
C LYS A 114 3.76 -32.56 9.07
N PRO A 115 3.44 -32.29 7.80
CA PRO A 115 2.69 -33.24 6.98
C PRO A 115 3.41 -34.60 6.84
N HIS A 116 2.62 -35.65 6.73
CA HIS A 116 3.10 -36.99 6.37
C HIS A 116 3.28 -37.08 4.84
N ASP A 117 3.88 -38.18 4.35
CA ASP A 117 4.25 -38.35 2.95
C ASP A 117 3.09 -38.24 1.94
N GLU A 118 1.85 -38.45 2.36
CA GLU A 118 0.65 -38.35 1.54
C GLU A 118 0.13 -36.90 1.36
N LEU A 119 0.70 -35.94 2.10
CA LEU A 119 0.26 -34.53 2.11
C LEU A 119 1.42 -33.58 1.84
N SER A 120 1.38 -32.89 0.70
CA SER A 120 2.34 -31.85 0.35
C SER A 120 2.22 -30.63 1.29
N GLU A 121 3.35 -30.12 1.80
CA GLU A 121 3.38 -28.88 2.62
C GLU A 121 2.72 -27.70 1.90
N ARG A 122 2.99 -27.54 0.60
CA ARG A 122 2.43 -26.43 -0.19
C ARG A 122 0.93 -26.61 -0.44
N PHE A 123 0.46 -27.83 -0.66
CA PHE A 123 -0.98 -28.12 -0.77
C PHE A 123 -1.69 -27.80 0.55
N LEU A 124 -1.14 -28.23 1.67
CA LEU A 124 -1.65 -27.89 3.01
C LEU A 124 -1.72 -26.39 3.21
N PHE A 125 -0.67 -25.63 2.83
CA PHE A 125 -0.64 -24.17 2.92
C PHE A 125 -1.80 -23.53 2.15
N HIS A 126 -1.99 -23.93 0.90
CA HIS A 126 -3.07 -23.37 0.07
C HIS A 126 -4.44 -23.74 0.65
N PHE A 127 -4.63 -25.00 1.07
CA PHE A 127 -5.89 -25.43 1.69
C PHE A 127 -6.22 -24.64 2.96
N LEU A 128 -5.31 -24.59 3.93
CA LEU A 128 -5.52 -23.86 5.17
C LEU A 128 -5.78 -22.36 4.93
N SER A 129 -5.19 -21.81 3.88
CA SER A 129 -5.44 -20.41 3.49
C SER A 129 -6.86 -20.17 2.96
N THR A 130 -7.61 -21.21 2.56
CA THR A 130 -9.03 -21.06 2.16
C THR A 130 -9.97 -21.01 3.36
N ILE A 131 -9.60 -21.61 4.46
CA ILE A 131 -10.44 -21.82 5.66
C ILE A 131 -10.04 -20.93 6.85
N THR A 132 -9.34 -19.82 6.61
CA THR A 132 -8.86 -18.92 7.69
C THR A 132 -10.01 -18.33 8.53
N THR A 133 -11.17 -18.09 7.92
CA THR A 133 -12.37 -17.61 8.61
C THR A 133 -12.95 -18.70 9.51
N GLU A 134 -13.02 -19.93 9.04
CA GLU A 134 -13.45 -21.11 9.79
C GLU A 134 -12.51 -21.38 10.98
N LEU A 135 -11.20 -21.26 10.77
CA LEU A 135 -10.20 -21.39 11.83
C LEU A 135 -10.36 -20.30 12.91
N TYR A 136 -10.71 -19.08 12.52
CA TYR A 136 -11.01 -18.01 13.47
C TYR A 136 -12.29 -18.27 14.27
N ILE A 137 -13.33 -18.80 13.61
CA ILE A 137 -14.58 -19.21 14.27
C ILE A 137 -14.32 -20.38 15.22
N LEU A 138 -13.53 -21.40 14.81
CA LEU A 138 -13.13 -22.54 15.64
C LEU A 138 -12.37 -22.10 16.89
N ALA A 139 -11.64 -21.00 16.81
CA ALA A 139 -10.94 -20.38 17.95
C ALA A 139 -11.87 -19.65 18.95
N GLY A 140 -13.19 -19.71 18.75
CA GLY A 140 -14.22 -19.13 19.62
C GLY A 140 -14.64 -17.71 19.22
N GLY A 141 -14.03 -17.07 18.23
CA GLY A 141 -14.33 -15.70 17.82
C GLY A 141 -14.23 -14.69 18.98
N GLY A 142 -14.42 -13.40 18.73
CA GLY A 142 -14.48 -12.39 19.80
C GLY A 142 -13.12 -11.72 20.08
N ALA A 143 -12.99 -11.05 21.26
CA ALA A 143 -11.89 -10.15 21.56
C ALA A 143 -10.52 -10.85 21.77
N GLN A 144 -10.53 -12.10 22.22
CA GLN A 144 -9.28 -12.87 22.42
C GLN A 144 -9.46 -14.32 21.96
N PRO A 145 -9.50 -14.58 20.66
CA PRO A 145 -9.63 -15.92 20.11
C PRO A 145 -8.38 -16.75 20.48
N ASN A 146 -8.60 -18.03 20.78
CA ASN A 146 -7.54 -18.98 21.10
C ASN A 146 -7.84 -20.34 20.48
N LEU A 147 -7.09 -20.70 19.44
CA LEU A 147 -7.27 -21.94 18.70
C LEU A 147 -6.67 -23.11 19.49
N SER A 148 -7.49 -24.12 19.75
CA SER A 148 -7.02 -25.37 20.37
C SER A 148 -6.35 -26.26 19.32
N SER A 149 -5.12 -26.68 19.56
CA SER A 149 -4.44 -27.64 18.67
C SER A 149 -5.20 -28.97 18.56
N ASN A 150 -5.84 -29.44 19.62
CA ASN A 150 -6.62 -30.70 19.58
C ASN A 150 -7.83 -30.54 18.64
N GLN A 151 -8.60 -29.44 18.79
CA GLN A 151 -9.74 -29.16 17.90
C GLN A 151 -9.30 -28.91 16.43
N LEU A 152 -8.20 -28.19 16.24
CA LEU A 152 -7.63 -28.00 14.90
C LEU A 152 -7.33 -29.30 14.21
N MET A 153 -6.71 -30.24 14.93
CA MET A 153 -6.27 -31.53 14.38
C MET A 153 -7.41 -32.53 14.24
N SER A 154 -8.45 -32.49 15.10
CA SER A 154 -9.59 -33.43 15.04
C SER A 154 -10.73 -32.96 14.11
N ASP A 155 -11.03 -31.64 14.10
CA ASP A 155 -12.27 -31.15 13.50
C ASP A 155 -12.05 -30.64 12.07
N VAL A 156 -10.83 -30.16 11.74
CA VAL A 156 -10.51 -29.72 10.38
C VAL A 156 -10.24 -30.93 9.50
N ARG A 157 -11.06 -31.09 8.46
CA ARG A 157 -10.89 -32.17 7.47
C ARG A 157 -10.33 -31.62 6.16
N ILE A 158 -9.30 -32.27 5.64
CA ILE A 158 -8.60 -31.90 4.40
C ILE A 158 -8.80 -32.97 3.35
N PRO A 159 -9.07 -32.59 2.09
CA PRO A 159 -9.08 -33.56 0.97
C PRO A 159 -7.66 -34.06 0.71
N ILE A 160 -7.51 -35.37 0.51
CA ILE A 160 -6.23 -36.02 0.21
C ILE A 160 -6.28 -36.65 -1.20
N PRO A 161 -6.22 -35.83 -2.27
CA PRO A 161 -6.02 -36.38 -3.58
C PRO A 161 -4.60 -36.96 -3.72
N PRO A 162 -4.34 -37.86 -4.69
CA PRO A 162 -2.99 -38.33 -4.99
C PRO A 162 -1.98 -37.20 -5.14
N ILE A 163 -0.73 -37.46 -4.76
CA ILE A 163 0.32 -36.42 -4.67
C ILE A 163 0.53 -35.70 -6.01
N GLU A 164 0.36 -36.41 -7.14
CA GLU A 164 0.46 -35.85 -8.49
C GLU A 164 -0.59 -34.76 -8.76
N VAL A 165 -1.81 -34.94 -8.19
CA VAL A 165 -2.89 -33.93 -8.27
C VAL A 165 -2.59 -32.76 -7.36
N GLN A 166 -2.12 -33.02 -6.13
CA GLN A 166 -1.67 -31.96 -5.20
C GLN A 166 -0.58 -31.11 -5.84
N ASP A 167 0.45 -31.72 -6.42
CA ASP A 167 1.58 -31.02 -7.05
C ASP A 167 1.14 -30.16 -8.25
N GLU A 168 0.23 -30.66 -9.09
CA GLU A 168 -0.25 -29.87 -10.23
C GLU A 168 -1.11 -28.68 -9.76
N ILE A 169 -1.93 -28.85 -8.70
CA ILE A 169 -2.68 -27.75 -8.06
C ILE A 169 -1.70 -26.70 -7.49
N VAL A 170 -0.73 -27.15 -6.71
CA VAL A 170 0.31 -26.29 -6.13
C VAL A 170 1.03 -25.50 -7.21
N LYS A 171 1.46 -26.17 -8.29
CA LYS A 171 2.13 -25.51 -9.41
C LYS A 171 1.30 -24.40 -10.05
N ILE A 172 -0.02 -24.59 -10.14
CA ILE A 172 -0.92 -23.56 -10.70
C ILE A 172 -1.03 -22.40 -9.72
N LEU A 173 -1.27 -22.69 -8.43
CA LEU A 173 -1.50 -21.66 -7.40
C LEU A 173 -0.23 -20.85 -7.09
N ASP A 174 0.93 -21.52 -7.03
CA ASP A 174 2.22 -20.86 -6.81
C ASP A 174 2.56 -19.89 -7.94
N ARG A 175 2.25 -20.21 -9.21
CA ARG A 175 2.44 -19.27 -10.33
C ARG A 175 1.64 -17.98 -10.17
N PHE A 176 0.43 -18.03 -9.62
CA PHE A 176 -0.34 -16.82 -9.34
C PHE A 176 0.30 -15.99 -8.19
N ALA A 177 0.79 -16.68 -7.15
CA ALA A 177 1.45 -16.04 -6.02
C ALA A 177 2.77 -15.38 -6.46
N ASP A 178 3.57 -16.08 -7.25
CA ASP A 178 4.83 -15.55 -7.80
C ASP A 178 4.59 -14.34 -8.70
N TYR A 179 3.60 -14.43 -9.61
CA TYR A 179 3.26 -13.32 -10.50
C TYR A 179 2.75 -12.10 -9.72
N ALA A 180 1.93 -12.30 -8.69
CA ALA A 180 1.51 -11.20 -7.82
C ALA A 180 2.70 -10.55 -7.08
N ALA A 181 3.68 -11.33 -6.65
CA ALA A 181 4.90 -10.84 -6.01
C ALA A 181 5.79 -10.06 -6.99
N GLU A 182 5.94 -10.55 -8.23
CA GLU A 182 6.68 -9.84 -9.30
C GLU A 182 6.03 -8.49 -9.61
N LEU A 183 4.70 -8.43 -9.77
CA LEU A 183 3.98 -7.17 -9.99
C LEU A 183 4.14 -6.20 -8.82
N GLN A 184 4.14 -6.71 -7.58
CA GLN A 184 4.36 -5.89 -6.38
C GLN A 184 5.77 -5.29 -6.36
N ALA A 185 6.78 -6.08 -6.73
CA ALA A 185 8.16 -5.62 -6.85
C ALA A 185 8.32 -4.60 -7.98
N GLU A 186 7.68 -4.82 -9.13
CA GLU A 186 7.65 -3.88 -10.24
C GLU A 186 6.99 -2.56 -9.82
N LEU A 187 5.85 -2.61 -9.15
CA LEU A 187 5.17 -1.40 -8.64
C LEU A 187 6.10 -0.58 -7.76
N GLN A 188 6.83 -1.22 -6.84
CA GLN A 188 7.78 -0.54 -5.98
C GLN A 188 8.93 0.08 -6.77
N ALA A 189 9.49 -0.64 -7.72
CA ALA A 189 10.55 -0.13 -8.59
C ALA A 189 10.07 1.06 -9.44
N ARG A 190 8.85 1.00 -9.99
CA ARG A 190 8.24 2.10 -10.76
C ARG A 190 7.93 3.32 -9.92
N ARG A 191 7.54 3.14 -8.65
CA ARG A 191 7.37 4.27 -7.71
C ARG A 191 8.69 5.00 -7.47
N LEU A 192 9.77 4.28 -7.19
CA LEU A 192 11.11 4.88 -7.04
C LEU A 192 11.57 5.57 -8.33
N GLN A 193 11.33 4.96 -9.48
CA GLN A 193 11.63 5.53 -10.78
C GLN A 193 10.84 6.81 -11.03
N TYR A 194 9.54 6.83 -10.71
CA TYR A 194 8.70 8.03 -10.82
C TYR A 194 9.22 9.16 -9.93
N GLU A 195 9.54 8.89 -8.66
CA GLU A 195 10.09 9.88 -7.75
C GLU A 195 11.42 10.45 -8.25
N TYR A 196 12.31 9.60 -8.75
CA TYR A 196 13.58 10.01 -9.34
C TYR A 196 13.37 10.95 -10.54
N TYR A 197 12.57 10.55 -11.53
CA TYR A 197 12.33 11.38 -12.71
C TYR A 197 11.54 12.64 -12.40
N ARG A 198 10.56 12.58 -11.50
CA ARG A 198 9.85 13.77 -11.03
C ARG A 198 10.84 14.80 -10.48
N ASN A 199 11.70 14.39 -9.58
CA ASN A 199 12.68 15.28 -8.98
C ASN A 199 13.69 15.79 -10.03
N LEU A 200 14.22 14.92 -10.89
CA LEU A 200 15.15 15.30 -11.94
C LEU A 200 14.56 16.33 -12.89
N LEU A 201 13.33 16.11 -13.40
CA LEU A 201 12.69 16.97 -14.39
C LEU A 201 12.17 18.30 -13.82
N LEU A 202 11.98 18.36 -12.49
CA LEU A 202 11.40 19.54 -11.83
C LEU A 202 12.40 20.33 -10.97
N THR A 203 13.66 19.92 -10.89
CA THR A 203 14.67 20.62 -10.08
C THR A 203 15.19 21.88 -10.77
N PHE A 204 15.25 21.91 -12.09
CA PHE A 204 15.76 23.02 -12.91
C PHE A 204 17.09 23.59 -12.40
N ASN A 205 17.91 22.79 -11.75
CA ASN A 205 19.20 23.20 -11.20
C ASN A 205 20.26 23.18 -12.33
N PRO A 206 20.99 24.28 -12.57
CA PRO A 206 22.04 24.34 -13.60
C PRO A 206 23.09 23.24 -13.43
N SER A 207 23.52 22.94 -12.21
CA SER A 207 24.52 21.91 -11.93
C SER A 207 24.03 20.50 -12.27
N ALA A 208 22.73 20.22 -12.21
CA ALA A 208 22.15 18.95 -12.63
C ALA A 208 22.22 18.73 -14.15
N TYR A 209 22.41 19.78 -14.93
CA TYR A 209 22.48 19.77 -16.39
C TYR A 209 23.86 20.19 -16.94
N GLY A 210 24.87 20.34 -16.07
CA GLY A 210 26.23 20.66 -16.46
C GLY A 210 26.49 22.12 -16.88
N CYS A 211 25.64 23.06 -16.43
CA CYS A 211 25.81 24.50 -16.67
C CYS A 211 26.38 25.21 -15.43
N GLU A 212 27.44 25.98 -15.60
CA GLU A 212 27.94 26.97 -14.64
C GLU A 212 27.32 28.33 -14.97
N THR A 213 26.61 28.98 -14.00
CA THR A 213 26.10 30.35 -14.21
C THR A 213 26.21 31.17 -12.95
N ASP A 214 26.69 32.44 -13.13
CA ASP A 214 26.75 33.48 -12.10
C ASP A 214 25.48 34.34 -12.01
N ASP A 215 24.48 34.13 -12.88
CA ASP A 215 23.23 34.92 -12.92
C ASP A 215 22.06 34.16 -12.32
N ALA A 216 21.74 34.46 -11.06
CA ALA A 216 20.70 33.77 -10.30
C ALA A 216 19.25 34.00 -10.79
N GLN A 217 19.04 34.86 -11.81
CA GLN A 217 17.70 35.17 -12.33
C GLN A 217 17.35 34.54 -13.68
N LYS A 218 18.33 34.03 -14.43
CA LYS A 218 18.09 33.41 -15.74
C LYS A 218 18.97 32.17 -15.91
N ILE A 219 18.38 31.01 -15.68
CA ILE A 219 19.05 29.73 -15.85
C ILE A 219 18.61 29.11 -17.17
N SER A 220 19.57 28.93 -18.09
CA SER A 220 19.33 28.18 -19.32
C SER A 220 19.47 26.68 -19.05
N VAL A 221 18.37 25.93 -19.15
CA VAL A 221 18.39 24.48 -19.10
C VAL A 221 18.55 23.92 -20.52
N ILE A 222 19.66 23.25 -20.80
CA ILE A 222 19.86 22.54 -22.06
C ILE A 222 19.13 21.20 -21.98
N ALA A 223 17.97 21.08 -22.62
CA ALA A 223 17.31 19.79 -22.79
C ALA A 223 18.13 18.91 -23.77
N ARG A 224 18.05 17.57 -23.59
CA ARG A 224 18.61 16.63 -24.59
C ARG A 224 18.01 16.95 -25.97
N GLY A 225 18.82 17.49 -26.86
CA GLY A 225 18.40 17.99 -28.18
C GLY A 225 18.94 19.37 -28.51
N GLY A 226 19.75 20.00 -27.63
CA GLY A 226 20.44 21.27 -27.90
C GLY A 226 19.59 22.53 -27.80
N HIS A 227 18.34 22.44 -27.32
CA HIS A 227 17.51 23.61 -27.04
C HIS A 227 17.81 24.14 -25.62
N SER A 228 18.16 25.42 -25.54
CA SER A 228 18.29 26.15 -24.28
C SER A 228 16.94 26.80 -23.92
N TYR A 229 16.45 26.58 -22.71
CA TYR A 229 15.25 27.19 -22.18
C TYR A 229 15.61 28.16 -21.06
N GLU A 230 15.08 29.37 -21.12
CA GLU A 230 15.18 30.35 -20.04
C GLU A 230 14.14 30.03 -18.95
N ILE A 231 14.57 29.83 -17.71
CA ILE A 231 13.71 29.57 -16.56
C ILE A 231 13.61 30.85 -15.72
N GLN A 232 12.41 31.34 -15.52
CA GLN A 232 12.15 32.44 -14.57
C GLN A 232 11.91 31.86 -13.18
N TRP A 233 12.32 32.58 -12.16
CA TRP A 233 12.09 32.21 -10.77
C TRP A 233 11.31 33.32 -10.08
N LYS A 234 10.14 32.99 -9.50
CA LYS A 234 9.29 33.93 -8.79
C LYS A 234 8.75 33.30 -7.50
N THR A 235 8.49 34.14 -6.51
CA THR A 235 7.79 33.71 -5.32
C THR A 235 6.30 33.51 -5.60
N MET A 236 5.62 32.65 -4.84
CA MET A 236 4.18 32.45 -4.97
C MET A 236 3.43 33.78 -4.82
N GLY A 237 3.87 34.66 -3.87
CA GLY A 237 3.23 35.96 -3.65
C GLY A 237 3.34 36.94 -4.81
N GLU A 238 4.32 36.76 -5.72
CA GLU A 238 4.48 37.60 -6.94
C GLU A 238 3.59 37.16 -8.11
N ILE A 239 3.09 35.92 -8.07
CA ILE A 239 2.39 35.32 -9.22
C ILE A 239 0.93 34.97 -8.94
N GLY A 240 0.44 35.18 -7.69
CA GLY A 240 -0.93 34.85 -7.39
C GLY A 240 -1.33 35.21 -5.95
N LYS A 241 -2.54 34.82 -5.58
CA LYS A 241 -3.18 35.16 -4.31
C LYS A 241 -3.71 33.93 -3.58
N PHE A 242 -3.59 33.94 -2.27
CA PHE A 242 -4.13 32.90 -1.40
C PHE A 242 -5.60 33.23 -1.05
N PHE A 243 -6.44 32.20 -1.02
CA PHE A 243 -7.83 32.31 -0.56
C PHE A 243 -8.13 31.18 0.46
N GLY A 244 -9.10 31.42 1.33
CA GLY A 244 -9.56 30.43 2.31
C GLY A 244 -10.59 29.48 1.71
N GLY A 245 -10.74 28.32 2.34
CA GLY A 245 -11.89 27.45 2.14
C GLY A 245 -13.17 28.03 2.78
N LEU A 246 -14.19 27.18 2.94
CA LEU A 246 -15.47 27.48 3.54
C LEU A 246 -15.33 28.18 4.91
N THR A 247 -16.11 29.23 5.12
CA THR A 247 -16.17 30.00 6.37
C THR A 247 -17.58 30.01 6.93
N GLY A 248 -17.70 30.10 8.27
CA GLY A 248 -19.01 30.24 8.94
C GLY A 248 -19.88 28.98 8.90
N LYS A 249 -19.33 27.80 8.58
CA LYS A 249 -20.08 26.54 8.51
C LYS A 249 -20.00 25.75 9.82
N SER A 250 -21.13 25.21 10.22
CA SER A 250 -21.29 24.30 11.36
C SER A 250 -21.42 22.85 10.89
N LYS A 251 -21.39 21.90 11.82
CA LYS A 251 -21.59 20.47 11.49
C LYS A 251 -22.94 20.20 10.82
N ALA A 252 -23.99 20.98 11.16
CA ALA A 252 -25.32 20.84 10.57
C ALA A 252 -25.34 21.18 9.07
N ASP A 253 -24.49 22.11 8.63
CA ASP A 253 -24.44 22.52 7.23
C ASP A 253 -23.92 21.43 6.27
N PHE A 254 -23.30 20.38 6.83
CA PHE A 254 -22.77 19.24 6.06
C PHE A 254 -23.72 18.02 6.03
N SER A 255 -24.89 18.10 6.70
CA SER A 255 -25.81 16.96 6.79
C SER A 255 -26.77 16.86 5.60
N ASN A 256 -27.21 18.03 5.04
CA ASN A 256 -28.14 18.12 3.90
C ASN A 256 -27.71 19.26 2.98
N GLY A 257 -26.50 19.17 2.43
CA GLY A 257 -25.95 20.23 1.58
C GLY A 257 -26.56 20.27 0.19
N ASN A 258 -26.59 21.48 -0.38
CA ASN A 258 -27.05 21.77 -1.73
C ASN A 258 -25.91 22.09 -2.72
N ALA A 259 -24.66 22.12 -2.22
CA ALA A 259 -23.48 22.42 -3.03
C ALA A 259 -22.34 21.43 -2.69
N ARG A 260 -21.53 21.10 -3.66
CA ARG A 260 -20.40 20.19 -3.49
C ARG A 260 -19.19 20.89 -2.91
N PHE A 261 -18.46 20.19 -2.05
CA PHE A 261 -17.19 20.68 -1.53
C PHE A 261 -16.11 19.60 -1.55
N ILE A 262 -14.88 20.05 -1.52
CA ILE A 262 -13.68 19.20 -1.49
C ILE A 262 -13.19 19.05 -0.06
N SER A 263 -13.10 17.81 0.41
CA SER A 263 -12.61 17.50 1.75
C SER A 263 -11.09 17.66 1.88
N TYR A 264 -10.62 17.66 3.13
CA TYR A 264 -9.21 17.65 3.47
C TYR A 264 -8.50 16.43 2.83
N MET A 265 -9.10 15.24 2.94
CA MET A 265 -8.50 14.01 2.44
C MET A 265 -8.39 13.98 0.91
N ASN A 266 -9.31 14.59 0.20
CA ASN A 266 -9.22 14.72 -1.25
C ASN A 266 -7.98 15.54 -1.65
N VAL A 267 -7.76 16.70 -1.00
CA VAL A 267 -6.56 17.53 -1.23
C VAL A 267 -5.28 16.81 -0.81
N TYR A 268 -5.32 16.09 0.31
CA TYR A 268 -4.16 15.37 0.84
C TYR A 268 -3.70 14.24 -0.07
N SER A 269 -4.64 13.41 -0.53
CA SER A 269 -4.35 12.16 -1.23
C SER A 269 -4.11 12.32 -2.73
N ASN A 270 -4.76 13.30 -3.38
CA ASN A 270 -4.77 13.43 -4.83
C ASN A 270 -3.89 14.60 -5.30
N ILE A 271 -2.98 14.38 -6.24
CA ILE A 271 -2.19 15.46 -6.84
C ILE A 271 -3.03 16.29 -7.84
N ALA A 272 -3.92 15.63 -8.58
CA ALA A 272 -5.00 16.25 -9.34
C ALA A 272 -6.30 16.12 -8.54
N LEU A 273 -7.09 17.19 -8.46
CA LEU A 273 -8.32 17.18 -7.67
C LEU A 273 -9.31 16.14 -8.18
N ASP A 274 -9.75 15.25 -7.28
CA ASP A 274 -10.84 14.34 -7.59
C ASP A 274 -12.18 15.05 -7.45
N GLN A 275 -12.76 15.41 -8.59
CA GLN A 275 -14.05 16.06 -8.67
C GLN A 275 -15.25 15.08 -8.62
N SER A 276 -15.02 13.77 -8.52
CA SER A 276 -16.10 12.78 -8.40
C SER A 276 -16.60 12.63 -6.97
N ALA A 277 -15.88 13.18 -5.98
CA ALA A 277 -16.23 13.09 -4.56
C ALA A 277 -17.62 13.70 -4.29
N ASN A 278 -18.49 12.94 -3.60
CA ASN A 278 -19.86 13.29 -3.31
C ASN A 278 -20.02 13.81 -1.87
N GLU A 279 -19.32 14.90 -1.56
CA GLU A 279 -19.42 15.57 -0.26
C GLU A 279 -20.15 16.91 -0.44
N PHE A 280 -21.16 17.16 0.41
CA PHE A 280 -22.08 18.29 0.24
C PHE A 280 -22.08 19.22 1.45
N VAL A 281 -22.32 20.50 1.18
CA VAL A 281 -22.46 21.57 2.17
C VAL A 281 -23.64 22.47 1.81
N SER A 282 -24.34 23.01 2.79
CA SER A 282 -25.37 24.03 2.59
C SER A 282 -24.75 25.39 2.30
N ILE A 283 -25.05 25.97 1.14
CA ILE A 283 -24.67 27.33 0.76
C ILE A 283 -25.95 28.14 0.53
N LEU A 284 -26.07 29.27 1.23
CA LEU A 284 -27.19 30.18 1.07
C LEU A 284 -27.03 31.06 -0.20
N PRO A 285 -28.14 31.51 -0.83
CA PRO A 285 -28.06 32.28 -2.08
C PRO A 285 -27.20 33.54 -2.02
N ASP A 286 -27.21 34.22 -0.86
CA ASP A 286 -26.47 35.49 -0.65
C ASP A 286 -25.11 35.28 0.03
N GLU A 287 -24.71 34.06 0.24
CA GLU A 287 -23.49 33.72 0.95
C GLU A 287 -22.26 33.83 0.04
N LYS A 288 -21.29 34.63 0.45
CA LYS A 288 -20.03 34.80 -0.27
C LYS A 288 -19.03 33.76 0.17
N GLN A 289 -18.81 32.76 -0.66
CA GLN A 289 -17.77 31.73 -0.49
C GLN A 289 -16.86 31.70 -1.73
N ASN A 290 -15.61 31.28 -1.56
CA ASN A 290 -14.69 31.10 -2.67
C ASN A 290 -15.05 29.85 -3.47
N VAL A 291 -15.34 30.02 -4.75
CA VAL A 291 -15.56 28.94 -5.71
C VAL A 291 -14.24 28.57 -6.38
N LEU A 292 -13.98 27.25 -6.47
CA LEU A 292 -12.79 26.72 -7.14
C LEU A 292 -12.88 26.94 -8.65
N GLN A 293 -11.72 27.21 -9.26
CA GLN A 293 -11.56 27.43 -10.68
C GLN A 293 -10.46 26.53 -11.25
N TYR A 294 -10.50 26.30 -12.55
CA TYR A 294 -9.43 25.63 -13.27
C TYR A 294 -8.08 26.29 -12.99
N GLY A 295 -7.07 25.49 -12.68
CA GLY A 295 -5.72 25.97 -12.36
C GLY A 295 -5.51 26.36 -10.89
N ASP A 296 -6.54 26.40 -10.03
CA ASP A 296 -6.34 26.61 -8.61
C ASP A 296 -5.47 25.51 -8.00
N ALA A 297 -4.46 25.89 -7.22
CA ALA A 297 -3.68 24.98 -6.39
C ALA A 297 -4.22 25.00 -4.95
N LEU A 298 -4.56 23.84 -4.42
CA LEU A 298 -5.17 23.66 -3.10
C LEU A 298 -4.13 23.06 -2.16
N PHE A 299 -4.15 23.46 -0.88
CA PHE A 299 -3.19 23.00 0.12
C PHE A 299 -3.89 22.65 1.43
N THR A 300 -3.45 21.58 2.09
CA THR A 300 -3.87 21.28 3.46
C THR A 300 -3.26 22.31 4.43
N GLY A 301 -4.08 22.83 5.37
CA GLY A 301 -3.65 23.88 6.30
C GLY A 301 -2.82 23.38 7.48
N SER A 302 -2.97 22.12 7.85
CA SER A 302 -2.29 21.53 9.01
C SER A 302 -2.09 20.02 8.87
N SER A 303 -1.12 19.45 9.60
CA SER A 303 -0.88 18.02 9.72
C SER A 303 -0.25 17.65 11.08
N GLU A 304 -0.11 16.35 11.35
CA GLU A 304 0.58 15.81 12.53
C GLU A 304 2.11 15.89 12.39
N THR A 305 2.62 15.97 11.17
CA THR A 305 4.07 16.10 10.90
C THR A 305 4.36 17.31 10.01
N PRO A 306 5.54 17.95 10.14
CA PRO A 306 5.92 19.08 9.27
C PRO A 306 5.96 18.71 7.80
N ASN A 307 6.44 17.50 7.49
CA ASN A 307 6.62 17.03 6.12
C ASN A 307 5.29 16.75 5.39
N GLU A 308 4.20 16.56 6.13
CA GLU A 308 2.85 16.36 5.57
C GLU A 308 2.02 17.65 5.56
N CYS A 309 2.50 18.73 6.17
CA CYS A 309 1.85 20.04 6.07
C CYS A 309 1.84 20.55 4.63
N GLY A 310 0.78 21.25 4.24
CA GLY A 310 0.67 21.87 2.94
C GLY A 310 0.74 20.87 1.78
N MET A 311 0.17 19.66 1.97
CA MET A 311 -0.02 18.73 0.84
C MET A 311 -0.92 19.38 -0.19
N SER A 312 -0.54 19.25 -1.48
CA SER A 312 -1.16 20.01 -2.55
C SER A 312 -2.01 19.15 -3.48
N SER A 313 -3.05 19.74 -4.03
CA SER A 313 -3.85 19.21 -5.14
C SER A 313 -4.15 20.34 -6.11
N VAL A 314 -4.24 20.07 -7.41
CA VAL A 314 -4.50 21.09 -8.43
C VAL A 314 -5.79 20.80 -9.18
N VAL A 315 -6.58 21.83 -9.47
CA VAL A 315 -7.79 21.74 -10.30
C VAL A 315 -7.37 21.65 -11.76
N THR A 316 -7.21 20.44 -12.27
CA THR A 316 -6.69 20.18 -13.64
C THR A 316 -7.78 20.09 -14.70
N THR A 317 -9.05 20.10 -14.31
CA THR A 317 -10.22 20.14 -15.21
C THR A 317 -11.20 21.19 -14.73
N GLU A 318 -11.91 21.84 -15.69
CA GLU A 318 -12.92 22.85 -15.36
C GLU A 318 -14.05 22.22 -14.52
N PRO A 319 -14.36 22.78 -13.32
CA PRO A 319 -15.51 22.34 -12.56
C PRO A 319 -16.82 22.59 -13.31
N LYS A 320 -17.65 21.54 -13.42
CA LYS A 320 -18.95 21.63 -14.14
C LYS A 320 -20.03 22.40 -13.36
N GLU A 321 -19.85 22.53 -12.06
CA GLU A 321 -20.74 23.21 -11.13
C GLU A 321 -19.92 23.93 -10.05
N PRO A 322 -20.50 24.89 -9.31
CA PRO A 322 -19.80 25.56 -8.22
C PRO A 322 -19.26 24.53 -7.22
N LEU A 323 -17.96 24.55 -7.00
CA LEU A 323 -17.23 23.62 -6.15
C LEU A 323 -16.49 24.42 -5.07
N TYR A 324 -16.61 23.99 -3.81
CA TYR A 324 -16.07 24.70 -2.65
C TYR A 324 -14.96 23.91 -1.99
N LEU A 325 -14.10 24.59 -1.21
CA LEU A 325 -12.99 23.97 -0.49
C LEU A 325 -13.32 23.90 1.00
N ASN A 326 -13.00 22.79 1.67
CA ASN A 326 -13.18 22.67 3.13
C ASN A 326 -12.40 23.75 3.92
N SER A 327 -12.83 24.03 5.14
CA SER A 327 -12.26 25.09 6.00
C SER A 327 -10.83 24.82 6.53
N PHE A 328 -10.37 23.55 6.49
CA PHE A 328 -9.04 23.14 6.95
C PHE A 328 -7.98 23.22 5.84
N SER A 329 -8.38 23.63 4.67
CA SER A 329 -7.53 23.80 3.49
C SER A 329 -7.59 25.24 2.99
N PHE A 330 -6.64 25.64 2.17
CA PHE A 330 -6.61 26.93 1.50
C PHE A 330 -6.21 26.77 0.04
N GLY A 331 -6.60 27.72 -0.79
CA GLY A 331 -6.28 27.73 -2.20
C GLY A 331 -5.27 28.84 -2.54
N PHE A 332 -4.63 28.64 -3.67
CA PHE A 332 -3.77 29.62 -4.34
C PHE A 332 -4.23 29.73 -5.79
N ARG A 333 -4.53 30.95 -6.21
CA ARG A 333 -4.98 31.28 -7.57
C ARG A 333 -3.95 32.17 -8.25
N LEU A 334 -3.53 31.76 -9.44
CA LEU A 334 -2.62 32.55 -10.27
C LEU A 334 -3.29 33.84 -10.76
N ASP A 335 -2.56 34.95 -10.75
CA ASP A 335 -3.01 36.20 -11.35
C ASP A 335 -3.10 36.06 -12.89
N ASN A 336 -2.24 35.21 -13.47
CA ASN A 336 -2.30 34.84 -14.89
C ASN A 336 -2.26 33.32 -15.01
N ILE A 337 -3.38 32.72 -15.42
CA ILE A 337 -3.53 31.25 -15.56
C ILE A 337 -2.53 30.65 -16.57
N SER A 338 -2.06 31.45 -17.57
CA SER A 338 -1.09 30.98 -18.56
C SER A 338 0.34 30.84 -18.02
N THR A 339 0.58 31.20 -16.75
CA THR A 339 1.91 31.03 -16.11
C THR A 339 2.26 29.54 -15.94
N TYR A 340 1.29 28.72 -15.58
CA TYR A 340 1.48 27.29 -15.40
C TYR A 340 0.39 26.47 -16.09
N HIS A 341 0.83 25.40 -16.77
CA HIS A 341 -0.07 24.32 -17.14
C HIS A 341 -0.47 23.55 -15.86
N PRO A 342 -1.76 23.33 -15.55
CA PRO A 342 -2.18 22.72 -14.29
C PRO A 342 -1.60 21.32 -14.04
N ASP A 343 -1.46 20.49 -15.09
CA ASP A 343 -0.83 19.17 -14.95
C ASP A 343 0.67 19.24 -14.64
N PHE A 344 1.37 20.30 -15.09
CA PHE A 344 2.74 20.54 -14.65
C PHE A 344 2.78 21.03 -13.20
N LEU A 345 1.90 21.95 -12.83
CA LEU A 345 1.83 22.52 -11.49
C LEU A 345 1.56 21.45 -10.42
N LYS A 346 0.68 20.47 -10.68
CA LYS A 346 0.40 19.38 -9.75
C LYS A 346 1.65 18.57 -9.39
N HIS A 347 2.50 18.27 -10.38
CA HIS A 347 3.76 17.56 -10.16
C HIS A 347 4.81 18.45 -9.48
N LEU A 348 4.92 19.71 -9.90
CA LEU A 348 5.88 20.67 -9.35
C LEU A 348 5.68 20.83 -7.84
N LEU A 349 4.45 21.08 -7.40
CA LEU A 349 4.12 21.28 -5.99
C LEU A 349 4.35 20.05 -5.10
N ARG A 350 4.43 18.86 -5.68
CA ARG A 350 4.76 17.59 -5.02
C ARG A 350 6.23 17.17 -5.17
N SER A 351 7.04 17.94 -5.91
CA SER A 351 8.48 17.68 -6.02
C SER A 351 9.20 17.92 -4.70
N THR A 352 10.30 17.18 -4.45
CA THR A 352 11.07 17.29 -3.20
C THR A 352 11.51 18.72 -2.94
N ALA A 353 12.03 19.43 -3.95
CA ALA A 353 12.51 20.80 -3.80
C ALA A 353 11.43 21.79 -3.32
N ILE A 354 10.19 21.63 -3.78
CA ILE A 354 9.07 22.48 -3.32
C ILE A 354 8.51 21.98 -2.00
N ARG A 355 8.41 20.66 -1.79
CA ARG A 355 7.99 20.08 -0.51
C ARG A 355 8.90 20.50 0.65
N ASP A 356 10.21 20.55 0.43
CA ASP A 356 11.18 21.01 1.43
C ASP A 356 11.00 22.50 1.80
N GLN A 357 10.64 23.34 0.81
CA GLN A 357 10.29 24.74 1.08
C GLN A 357 8.97 24.83 1.87
N ILE A 358 7.95 24.07 1.48
CA ILE A 358 6.64 24.03 2.17
C ILE A 358 6.81 23.57 3.62
N ALA A 359 7.55 22.49 3.87
CA ALA A 359 7.79 21.96 5.23
C ALA A 359 8.42 23.01 6.16
N LYS A 360 9.30 23.86 5.64
CA LYS A 360 9.92 24.97 6.40
C LYS A 360 8.93 26.08 6.78
N THR A 361 7.74 26.13 6.18
CA THR A 361 6.68 27.07 6.57
C THR A 361 5.82 26.57 7.72
N ALA A 362 5.95 25.28 8.09
CA ALA A 362 5.18 24.65 9.13
C ALA A 362 5.65 25.07 10.54
N ASN A 363 4.70 25.42 11.41
CA ASN A 363 4.93 25.80 12.80
C ASN A 363 4.00 25.00 13.72
N GLY A 364 4.53 24.53 14.84
CA GLY A 364 3.76 23.76 15.85
C GLY A 364 4.63 22.73 16.56
N VAL A 365 4.05 22.01 17.50
CA VAL A 365 4.73 20.96 18.29
C VAL A 365 4.03 19.61 18.11
N THR A 366 2.73 19.54 18.38
CA THR A 366 1.92 18.31 18.24
C THR A 366 1.05 18.35 16.98
N ARG A 367 0.68 19.54 16.54
CA ARG A 367 0.00 19.78 15.27
C ARG A 367 0.68 20.96 14.59
N PHE A 368 1.08 20.74 13.37
CA PHE A 368 1.79 21.71 12.55
C PHE A 368 0.81 22.44 11.64
N ASN A 369 0.95 23.77 11.57
CA ASN A 369 0.12 24.61 10.69
C ASN A 369 1.05 25.40 9.76
N VAL A 370 0.63 25.60 8.51
CA VAL A 370 1.38 26.40 7.55
C VAL A 370 1.20 27.91 7.79
N SER A 371 2.29 28.65 7.75
CA SER A 371 2.27 30.10 7.73
C SER A 371 2.08 30.63 6.30
N LYS A 372 0.92 31.22 6.00
CA LYS A 372 0.64 31.79 4.66
C LYS A 372 1.64 32.89 4.27
N ALA A 373 2.16 33.64 5.23
CA ALA A 373 3.16 34.67 4.98
C ALA A 373 4.52 34.09 4.54
N LEU A 374 4.93 32.94 5.12
CA LEU A 374 6.12 32.22 4.69
C LEU A 374 5.83 31.45 3.39
N PHE A 375 4.63 30.94 3.23
CA PHE A 375 4.20 30.23 2.01
C PHE A 375 4.27 31.14 0.76
N ALA A 376 3.91 32.42 0.91
CA ALA A 376 4.05 33.41 -0.15
C ALA A 376 5.50 33.63 -0.62
N LYS A 377 6.50 33.27 0.19
CA LYS A 377 7.93 33.40 -0.13
C LYS A 377 8.52 32.15 -0.80
N ILE A 378 7.75 31.08 -0.97
CA ILE A 378 8.17 29.87 -1.70
C ILE A 378 8.50 30.26 -3.13
N ILE A 379 9.69 29.89 -3.59
CA ILE A 379 10.19 30.19 -4.93
C ILE A 379 9.85 29.05 -5.85
N LEU A 380 9.22 29.35 -6.98
CA LEU A 380 8.81 28.42 -8.02
C LEU A 380 9.53 28.69 -9.34
N PRO A 381 10.02 27.66 -10.04
CA PRO A 381 10.54 27.78 -11.41
C PRO A 381 9.39 27.92 -12.41
N ILE A 382 9.51 28.84 -13.36
CA ILE A 382 8.53 29.07 -14.43
C ILE A 382 9.21 28.77 -15.77
N PRO A 383 9.24 27.53 -16.22
CA PRO A 383 9.73 27.18 -17.54
C PRO A 383 8.71 27.57 -18.62
N PRO A 384 9.12 27.70 -19.89
CA PRO A 384 8.20 27.93 -21.01
C PRO A 384 7.10 26.85 -21.05
N ILE A 385 5.89 27.25 -21.43
CA ILE A 385 4.68 26.39 -21.40
C ILE A 385 4.87 25.08 -22.20
N GLU A 386 5.59 25.13 -23.31
CA GLU A 386 5.90 23.95 -24.14
C GLU A 386 6.71 22.90 -23.36
N LEU A 387 7.66 23.36 -22.54
CA LEU A 387 8.47 22.47 -21.69
C LEU A 387 7.62 21.93 -20.53
N GLN A 388 6.77 22.75 -19.95
CA GLN A 388 5.83 22.30 -18.90
C GLN A 388 4.93 21.18 -19.42
N VAL A 389 4.31 21.30 -20.59
CA VAL A 389 3.45 20.28 -21.19
C VAL A 389 4.22 18.98 -21.46
N LYS A 390 5.45 19.06 -21.96
CA LYS A 390 6.29 17.87 -22.18
C LYS A 390 6.61 17.14 -20.88
N ILE A 391 7.02 17.88 -19.85
CA ILE A 391 7.33 17.30 -18.53
C ILE A 391 6.08 16.67 -17.92
N ALA A 392 4.95 17.39 -17.91
CA ALA A 392 3.68 16.89 -17.42
C ALA A 392 3.28 15.57 -18.09
N SER A 393 3.31 15.53 -19.43
CA SER A 393 2.98 14.32 -20.20
C SER A 393 3.84 13.10 -19.83
N ILE A 394 5.11 13.29 -19.52
CA ILE A 394 6.00 12.20 -19.06
C ILE A 394 5.57 11.74 -17.65
N LEU A 395 5.40 12.69 -16.73
CA LEU A 395 5.09 12.39 -15.34
C LEU A 395 3.67 11.81 -15.18
N ASP A 396 2.69 12.25 -15.97
CA ASP A 396 1.33 11.69 -15.98
C ASP A 396 1.31 10.21 -16.37
N ARG A 397 2.16 9.80 -17.33
CA ARG A 397 2.29 8.38 -17.69
C ARG A 397 2.83 7.54 -16.53
N PHE A 398 3.82 8.05 -15.81
CA PHE A 398 4.33 7.37 -14.62
C PHE A 398 3.28 7.32 -13.50
N GLU A 399 2.59 8.43 -13.27
CA GLU A 399 1.55 8.51 -12.26
C GLU A 399 0.42 7.50 -12.52
N THR A 400 -0.07 7.46 -13.76
CA THR A 400 -1.09 6.48 -14.17
C THR A 400 -0.60 5.05 -13.93
N LEU A 401 0.64 4.74 -14.31
CA LEU A 401 1.20 3.39 -14.14
C LEU A 401 1.26 2.96 -12.67
N VAL A 402 1.62 3.87 -11.76
CA VAL A 402 1.91 3.52 -10.35
C VAL A 402 0.76 3.76 -9.37
N ASN A 403 -0.23 4.58 -9.74
CA ASN A 403 -1.29 5.01 -8.81
C ASN A 403 -2.72 4.74 -9.34
N ASP A 404 -2.91 4.54 -10.66
CA ASP A 404 -4.25 4.33 -11.20
C ASP A 404 -4.78 2.92 -10.82
N LEU A 405 -5.81 2.90 -9.97
CA LEU A 405 -6.48 1.68 -9.51
C LEU A 405 -7.34 1.00 -10.58
N SER A 406 -7.55 1.67 -11.72
CA SER A 406 -8.37 1.13 -12.82
C SER A 406 -7.57 0.65 -14.03
N LYS A 407 -6.34 1.15 -14.22
CA LYS A 407 -5.53 0.91 -15.44
C LYS A 407 -4.05 0.67 -15.17
N GLY A 408 -3.55 0.99 -13.98
CA GLY A 408 -2.13 0.87 -13.63
C GLY A 408 -1.77 -0.50 -13.04
N LEU A 409 -0.52 -0.63 -12.61
CA LEU A 409 -0.05 -1.82 -11.89
C LEU A 409 -0.89 -2.20 -10.66
N PRO A 410 -1.45 -1.25 -9.87
CA PRO A 410 -2.35 -1.61 -8.78
C PRO A 410 -3.60 -2.36 -9.26
N ALA A 411 -4.20 -1.97 -10.39
CA ALA A 411 -5.36 -2.67 -10.97
C ALA A 411 -5.01 -4.10 -11.40
N GLU A 412 -3.84 -4.29 -12.00
CA GLU A 412 -3.36 -5.61 -12.42
C GLU A 412 -3.11 -6.52 -11.21
N ILE A 413 -2.48 -5.98 -10.15
CA ILE A 413 -2.25 -6.71 -8.90
C ILE A 413 -3.57 -7.20 -8.29
N GLU A 414 -4.59 -6.34 -8.20
CA GLU A 414 -5.90 -6.71 -7.67
C GLU A 414 -6.61 -7.75 -8.56
N ALA A 415 -6.50 -7.62 -9.88
CA ALA A 415 -7.06 -8.62 -10.81
C ALA A 415 -6.37 -9.98 -10.66
N VAL A 416 -5.04 -10.02 -10.46
CA VAL A 416 -4.29 -11.26 -10.23
C VAL A 416 -4.66 -11.88 -8.90
N LYS A 417 -4.78 -11.10 -7.83
CA LYS A 417 -5.23 -11.56 -6.51
C LYS A 417 -6.63 -12.16 -6.57
N ALA A 418 -7.59 -11.48 -7.22
CA ALA A 418 -8.95 -11.98 -7.37
C ALA A 418 -8.99 -13.31 -8.14
N ARG A 419 -8.18 -13.44 -9.21
CA ARG A 419 -8.04 -14.70 -9.96
C ARG A 419 -7.42 -15.79 -9.09
N TYR A 420 -6.38 -15.48 -8.34
CA TYR A 420 -5.77 -16.43 -7.41
C TYR A 420 -6.80 -16.97 -6.41
N GLU A 421 -7.56 -16.11 -5.75
CA GLU A 421 -8.61 -16.50 -4.78
C GLU A 421 -9.68 -17.37 -5.45
N TYR A 422 -10.16 -16.99 -6.63
CA TYR A 422 -11.12 -17.77 -7.38
C TYR A 422 -10.60 -19.19 -7.70
N TYR A 423 -9.39 -19.30 -8.29
CA TYR A 423 -8.82 -20.59 -8.64
C TYR A 423 -8.43 -21.39 -7.41
N ARG A 424 -7.92 -20.77 -6.35
CA ARG A 424 -7.62 -21.45 -5.09
C ARG A 424 -8.87 -22.14 -4.54
N ASN A 425 -9.97 -21.41 -4.41
CA ASN A 425 -11.22 -21.99 -3.93
C ASN A 425 -11.73 -23.11 -4.86
N LYS A 426 -11.69 -22.91 -6.17
CA LYS A 426 -12.16 -23.89 -7.15
C LYS A 426 -11.31 -25.16 -7.18
N LEU A 427 -9.98 -25.04 -7.13
CA LEU A 427 -9.05 -26.16 -7.26
C LEU A 427 -8.89 -26.99 -5.99
N LEU A 428 -9.25 -26.43 -4.84
CA LEU A 428 -9.20 -27.09 -3.54
C LEU A 428 -10.56 -27.62 -3.08
N THR A 429 -11.61 -27.47 -3.91
CA THR A 429 -12.92 -28.07 -3.66
C THR A 429 -13.03 -29.39 -4.42
N PHE A 430 -13.17 -30.47 -3.65
CA PHE A 430 -13.34 -31.84 -4.18
C PHE A 430 -14.68 -32.40 -3.79
N ASN A 431 -15.20 -33.31 -4.60
CA ASN A 431 -16.32 -34.16 -4.20
C ASN A 431 -15.80 -35.22 -3.21
N PRO A 432 -16.48 -35.46 -2.08
CA PRO A 432 -16.14 -36.57 -1.21
C PRO A 432 -16.21 -37.91 -1.99
N LEU A 433 -15.36 -38.86 -1.57
CA LEU A 433 -15.36 -40.20 -2.11
C LEU A 433 -16.77 -40.79 -1.96
N SER A 434 -17.36 -41.26 -3.05
CA SER A 434 -18.65 -41.92 -3.02
C SER A 434 -18.52 -43.25 -2.26
N ALA A 435 -19.39 -43.49 -1.25
CA ALA A 435 -19.41 -44.68 -0.43
C ALA A 435 -19.79 -45.91 -1.27
#